data_1a1b1c159f3232c275b9f937b4c27eab
#
_entry.id   1a1b1c159f3232c275b9f937b4c27eab
#
_cell.length_a   1.000
_cell.length_b   1.000
_cell.length_c   1.000
_cell.angle_alpha   90.00
_cell.angle_beta   90.00
_cell.angle_gamma   90.00
#
_symmetry.space_group_name_H-M   'P 1'
#
loop_
_entity.id
_entity.type
_entity.pdbx_description
1 polymer ?
#
loop_
_entity_poly.entity_id
_entity_poly.type
_entity_poly.pdbx_seq_one_letter_code
_entity_poly.pdbx_strand_id
1 'polypeptide(L)'
;MATIKDVAQAAQVSTAAVSRVLNKDDNISVSPEVRARIFQAAHVLGYVSPRQRKAAEHKTHLVIGVADWRIIRPDRHNVRLSSLSCLVQMMTDQYEVTFVRLTFGEPQKVDGIIALGVFSEKEIDFLRSLSFAIVFVNSNQHNYEFDQVQVDFDRGQEQMVSYLLDQKRYTGLGYIGGIYDGANGRIGTHRLAAIRRILEKRGQYDPRTFHVWEISRESGYALAKKAVEDHTLAEAVLLGSDEVAEGEIGRAHV
;
A
#
# COMPACT_ATOMS: atom_id res chain seq x y z
N MET A 1 32.44 5.62 20.22
CA MET A 1 31.43 6.19 19.28
C MET A 1 32.15 6.46 17.97
N ALA A 2 31.69 5.93 16.84
CA ALA A 2 32.36 6.13 15.56
C ALA A 2 32.35 7.59 15.14
N THR A 3 33.44 8.02 14.52
CA THR A 3 33.64 9.40 14.04
C THR A 3 33.52 9.45 12.52
N ILE A 4 33.35 10.67 12.00
CA ILE A 4 33.35 10.87 10.54
C ILE A 4 34.66 10.41 9.88
N LYS A 5 35.78 10.45 10.63
CA LYS A 5 37.08 9.97 10.16
C LYS A 5 37.09 8.47 10.01
N ASP A 6 36.46 7.74 10.92
CA ASP A 6 36.36 6.27 10.85
C ASP A 6 35.55 5.83 9.64
N VAL A 7 34.44 6.54 9.35
CA VAL A 7 33.63 6.29 8.15
C VAL A 7 34.41 6.62 6.87
N ALA A 8 35.15 7.73 6.87
CA ALA A 8 35.96 8.14 5.72
C ALA A 8 37.05 7.11 5.41
N GLN A 9 37.68 6.59 6.45
CA GLN A 9 38.70 5.54 6.34
C GLN A 9 38.09 4.23 5.82
N ALA A 10 36.97 3.79 6.40
CA ALA A 10 36.28 2.57 5.98
C ALA A 10 35.75 2.64 4.55
N ALA A 11 35.26 3.79 4.13
CA ALA A 11 34.76 4.02 2.78
C ALA A 11 35.83 4.42 1.77
N GLN A 12 37.08 4.64 2.22
CA GLN A 12 38.25 5.06 1.40
C GLN A 12 37.97 6.39 0.65
N VAL A 13 37.44 7.38 1.36
CA VAL A 13 37.10 8.71 0.82
C VAL A 13 37.49 9.81 1.82
N SER A 14 37.42 11.07 1.39
CA SER A 14 37.65 12.19 2.28
C SER A 14 36.48 12.39 3.27
N THR A 15 36.77 12.95 4.44
CA THR A 15 35.73 13.31 5.43
C THR A 15 34.72 14.33 4.87
N ALA A 16 35.17 15.19 3.94
CA ALA A 16 34.30 16.13 3.25
C ALA A 16 33.28 15.42 2.34
N ALA A 17 33.72 14.36 1.62
CA ALA A 17 32.82 13.54 0.81
C ALA A 17 31.78 12.82 1.69
N VAL A 18 32.23 12.21 2.81
CA VAL A 18 31.32 11.58 3.77
C VAL A 18 30.29 12.58 4.29
N SER A 19 30.75 13.75 4.74
CA SER A 19 29.86 14.78 5.28
C SER A 19 28.78 15.21 4.29
N ARG A 20 29.17 15.51 3.05
CA ARG A 20 28.23 15.95 2.01
C ARG A 20 27.24 14.84 1.62
N VAL A 21 27.73 13.60 1.43
CA VAL A 21 26.85 12.46 1.07
C VAL A 21 25.83 12.19 2.17
N LEU A 22 26.27 12.12 3.43
CA LEU A 22 25.36 11.84 4.56
C LEU A 22 24.39 13.00 4.84
N ASN A 23 24.74 14.24 4.48
CA ASN A 23 23.83 15.39 4.58
C ASN A 23 22.95 15.60 3.33
N LYS A 24 22.98 14.67 2.36
CA LYS A 24 22.19 14.74 1.11
C LYS A 24 22.44 16.03 0.32
N ASP A 25 23.72 16.44 0.21
CA ASP A 25 24.11 17.59 -0.62
C ASP A 25 24.00 17.19 -2.10
N ASP A 26 23.06 17.78 -2.81
CA ASP A 26 22.79 17.47 -4.23
C ASP A 26 23.89 17.97 -5.17
N ASN A 27 24.75 18.90 -4.70
CA ASN A 27 25.83 19.46 -5.49
C ASN A 27 27.11 18.61 -5.46
N ILE A 28 27.10 17.46 -4.77
CA ILE A 28 28.28 16.56 -4.74
C ILE A 28 28.27 15.60 -5.91
N SER A 29 29.30 15.67 -6.75
CA SER A 29 29.53 14.69 -7.81
C SER A 29 30.34 13.51 -7.23
N VAL A 30 29.66 12.45 -6.80
CA VAL A 30 30.23 11.15 -6.43
C VAL A 30 29.51 10.05 -7.17
N SER A 31 30.22 9.00 -7.56
CA SER A 31 29.59 7.87 -8.23
C SER A 31 28.60 7.13 -7.29
N PRO A 32 27.62 6.43 -7.86
CA PRO A 32 26.66 5.63 -7.06
C PRO A 32 27.36 4.60 -6.16
N GLU A 33 28.46 4.02 -6.62
CA GLU A 33 29.24 3.01 -5.87
C GLU A 33 29.93 3.64 -4.66
N VAL A 34 30.50 4.83 -4.83
CA VAL A 34 31.11 5.59 -3.72
C VAL A 34 30.06 6.01 -2.70
N ARG A 35 28.90 6.45 -3.16
CA ARG A 35 27.77 6.78 -2.30
C ARG A 35 27.32 5.58 -1.48
N ALA A 36 27.16 4.41 -2.12
CA ALA A 36 26.78 3.16 -1.44
C ALA A 36 27.80 2.74 -0.38
N ARG A 37 29.10 2.83 -0.67
CA ARG A 37 30.19 2.50 0.30
C ARG A 37 30.13 3.40 1.52
N ILE A 38 29.86 4.70 1.34
CA ILE A 38 29.77 5.65 2.46
C ILE A 38 28.58 5.28 3.37
N PHE A 39 27.41 5.00 2.80
CA PHE A 39 26.24 4.59 3.59
C PHE A 39 26.46 3.27 4.31
N GLN A 40 27.07 2.30 3.63
CA GLN A 40 27.39 0.99 4.22
C GLN A 40 28.39 1.14 5.37
N ALA A 41 29.48 1.90 5.18
CA ALA A 41 30.47 2.16 6.23
C ALA A 41 29.84 2.87 7.44
N ALA A 42 29.01 3.89 7.22
CA ALA A 42 28.31 4.59 8.28
C ALA A 42 27.38 3.67 9.07
N HIS A 43 26.64 2.79 8.38
CA HIS A 43 25.74 1.82 8.99
C HIS A 43 26.49 0.79 9.84
N VAL A 44 27.53 0.16 9.28
CA VAL A 44 28.34 -0.87 9.98
C VAL A 44 29.01 -0.31 11.23
N LEU A 45 29.50 0.93 11.16
CA LEU A 45 30.17 1.59 12.28
C LEU A 45 29.19 2.25 13.27
N GLY A 46 27.89 2.22 13.01
CA GLY A 46 26.90 2.91 13.83
C GLY A 46 27.12 4.43 13.92
N TYR A 47 27.64 5.03 12.84
CA TYR A 47 27.91 6.46 12.82
C TYR A 47 26.63 7.27 12.62
N VAL A 48 26.41 8.21 13.52
CA VAL A 48 25.32 9.21 13.44
C VAL A 48 25.93 10.59 13.27
N SER A 49 25.55 11.31 12.22
CA SER A 49 26.08 12.66 11.97
C SER A 49 25.68 13.65 13.07
N PRO A 50 26.43 14.74 13.32
CA PRO A 50 26.05 15.77 14.30
C PRO A 50 24.67 16.38 14.02
N ARG A 51 24.29 16.51 12.74
CA ARG A 51 22.97 16.99 12.31
C ARG A 51 21.86 16.02 12.70
N GLN A 52 22.07 14.72 12.50
CA GLN A 52 21.13 13.68 12.92
C GLN A 52 21.01 13.58 14.44
N ARG A 53 22.13 13.72 15.18
CA ARG A 53 22.09 13.76 16.65
C ARG A 53 21.31 14.95 17.16
N LYS A 54 21.56 16.15 16.61
CA LYS A 54 20.83 17.36 16.98
C LYS A 54 19.34 17.28 16.60
N ALA A 55 19.01 16.65 15.47
CA ALA A 55 17.64 16.36 15.10
C ALA A 55 17.00 15.33 16.05
N ALA A 56 17.74 14.35 16.52
CA ALA A 56 17.26 13.36 17.50
C ALA A 56 17.01 13.99 18.90
N GLU A 57 17.84 14.96 19.31
CA GLU A 57 17.65 15.71 20.58
C GLU A 57 16.38 16.59 20.57
N HIS A 58 15.88 16.93 19.39
CA HIS A 58 14.68 17.75 19.19
C HIS A 58 13.57 17.00 18.43
N LYS A 59 13.56 15.66 18.47
CA LYS A 59 12.46 14.90 17.87
C LYS A 59 11.15 15.24 18.56
N THR A 60 10.21 15.77 17.80
CA THR A 60 8.84 15.94 18.28
C THR A 60 8.24 14.54 18.42
N HIS A 61 7.80 14.19 19.63
CA HIS A 61 7.04 12.96 19.86
C HIS A 61 5.63 13.16 19.31
N LEU A 62 5.22 12.28 18.40
CA LEU A 62 3.90 12.29 17.79
C LEU A 62 3.13 11.02 18.14
N VAL A 63 1.90 11.18 18.54
CA VAL A 63 0.96 10.06 18.72
C VAL A 63 0.02 10.02 17.52
N ILE A 64 0.17 9.00 16.69
CA ILE A 64 -0.63 8.83 15.48
C ILE A 64 -1.67 7.74 15.68
N GLY A 65 -2.94 8.13 15.60
CA GLY A 65 -4.06 7.22 15.62
C GLY A 65 -4.19 6.46 14.29
N VAL A 66 -4.42 5.16 14.36
CA VAL A 66 -4.71 4.33 13.19
C VAL A 66 -6.14 3.82 13.28
N ALA A 67 -6.98 4.28 12.37
CA ALA A 67 -8.34 3.78 12.17
C ALA A 67 -8.35 2.84 10.97
N ASP A 68 -8.71 1.58 11.18
CA ASP A 68 -8.85 0.58 10.12
C ASP A 68 -10.23 -0.08 10.22
N TRP A 69 -11.09 0.13 9.25
CA TRP A 69 -12.44 -0.42 9.23
C TRP A 69 -12.49 -1.97 9.21
N ARG A 70 -11.40 -2.64 8.76
CA ARG A 70 -11.30 -4.11 8.78
C ARG A 70 -11.04 -4.69 10.17
N ILE A 71 -10.67 -3.87 11.13
CA ILE A 71 -10.41 -4.29 12.50
C ILE A 71 -11.66 -4.87 13.18
N ILE A 72 -12.84 -4.52 12.70
CA ILE A 72 -14.12 -5.05 13.17
C ILE A 72 -14.28 -6.55 12.85
N ARG A 73 -13.39 -7.14 12.02
CA ARG A 73 -13.39 -8.59 11.70
C ARG A 73 -12.03 -9.20 12.04
N PRO A 74 -11.91 -9.89 13.20
CA PRO A 74 -10.64 -10.47 13.67
C PRO A 74 -10.12 -11.66 12.86
N ASP A 75 -10.90 -12.19 11.94
CA ASP A 75 -10.66 -13.41 11.18
C ASP A 75 -9.88 -13.23 9.87
N ARG A 76 -9.50 -12.01 9.49
CA ARG A 76 -8.76 -11.74 8.25
C ARG A 76 -7.32 -11.33 8.49
N HIS A 77 -6.41 -12.14 7.99
CA HIS A 77 -4.96 -12.00 8.11
C HIS A 77 -4.40 -10.68 7.56
N ASN A 78 -3.51 -10.12 8.32
CA ASN A 78 -2.99 -8.75 8.32
C ASN A 78 -1.88 -8.48 7.28
N VAL A 79 -2.15 -8.46 5.99
CA VAL A 79 -1.20 -7.94 5.00
C VAL A 79 -0.90 -6.43 5.20
N ARG A 80 -1.81 -5.70 5.86
CA ARG A 80 -1.66 -4.25 6.09
C ARG A 80 -0.80 -3.86 7.28
N LEU A 81 -0.59 -4.74 8.26
CA LEU A 81 0.35 -4.46 9.36
C LEU A 81 1.79 -4.33 8.85
N SER A 82 2.15 -5.03 7.77
CA SER A 82 3.47 -4.89 7.15
C SER A 82 3.66 -3.51 6.51
N SER A 83 2.61 -2.94 5.91
CA SER A 83 2.66 -1.58 5.34
C SER A 83 2.79 -0.51 6.42
N LEU A 84 2.09 -0.67 7.55
CA LEU A 84 2.24 0.22 8.72
C LEU A 84 3.64 0.08 9.33
N SER A 85 4.19 -1.12 9.44
CA SER A 85 5.56 -1.33 9.95
C SER A 85 6.60 -0.65 9.06
N CYS A 86 6.39 -0.64 7.75
CA CYS A 86 7.26 0.05 6.81
C CYS A 86 7.17 1.58 6.99
N LEU A 87 5.97 2.13 7.17
CA LEU A 87 5.77 3.55 7.48
C LEU A 87 6.44 3.95 8.81
N VAL A 88 6.33 3.11 9.83
CA VAL A 88 7.02 3.31 11.12
C VAL A 88 8.52 3.45 10.92
N GLN A 89 9.14 2.53 10.16
CA GLN A 89 10.58 2.58 9.89
C GLN A 89 10.99 3.83 9.12
N MET A 90 10.19 4.29 8.16
CA MET A 90 10.50 5.49 7.37
C MET A 90 10.38 6.79 8.17
N MET A 91 9.53 6.83 9.20
CA MET A 91 9.30 8.04 10.01
C MET A 91 10.26 8.18 11.19
N THR A 92 10.90 7.10 11.63
CA THR A 92 11.78 7.09 12.83
C THR A 92 13.05 7.93 12.71
N ASP A 93 13.47 8.31 11.50
CA ASP A 93 14.65 9.13 11.28
C ASP A 93 14.46 10.61 11.70
N GLN A 94 13.22 11.12 11.63
CA GLN A 94 12.91 12.53 11.89
C GLN A 94 12.02 12.76 13.12
N TYR A 95 11.17 11.78 13.45
CA TYR A 95 10.18 11.88 14.52
C TYR A 95 10.25 10.66 15.43
N GLU A 96 9.92 10.86 16.70
CA GLU A 96 9.57 9.76 17.60
C GLU A 96 8.06 9.55 17.50
N VAL A 97 7.65 8.46 16.83
CA VAL A 97 6.23 8.21 16.54
C VAL A 97 5.72 7.04 17.35
N THR A 98 4.63 7.25 18.08
CA THR A 98 3.85 6.17 18.70
C THR A 98 2.56 5.98 17.90
N PHE A 99 2.32 4.77 17.42
CA PHE A 99 1.07 4.41 16.77
C PHE A 99 0.10 3.81 17.78
N VAL A 100 -1.11 4.35 17.81
CA VAL A 100 -2.20 3.83 18.64
C VAL A 100 -3.37 3.42 17.76
N ARG A 101 -3.91 2.24 18.03
CA ARG A 101 -5.09 1.78 17.33
C ARG A 101 -6.32 2.49 17.87
N LEU A 102 -7.11 3.09 16.98
CA LEU A 102 -8.35 3.74 17.36
C LEU A 102 -9.50 2.74 17.37
N THR A 103 -10.32 2.80 18.42
CA THR A 103 -11.60 2.09 18.54
C THR A 103 -12.72 3.13 18.50
N PHE A 104 -13.73 2.93 17.67
CA PHE A 104 -14.85 3.86 17.59
C PHE A 104 -15.62 3.90 18.91
N GLY A 105 -15.95 5.11 19.34
CA GLY A 105 -16.61 5.36 20.61
C GLY A 105 -15.69 5.49 21.82
N GLU A 106 -14.38 5.23 21.65
CA GLU A 106 -13.36 5.37 22.71
C GLU A 106 -12.46 6.57 22.39
N PRO A 107 -12.64 7.74 23.04
CA PRO A 107 -11.82 8.89 22.75
C PRO A 107 -10.37 8.69 23.21
N GLN A 108 -9.44 8.94 22.31
CA GLN A 108 -8.01 8.87 22.56
C GLN A 108 -7.34 10.17 22.11
N LYS A 109 -6.36 10.64 22.86
CA LYS A 109 -5.59 11.84 22.49
C LYS A 109 -4.54 11.46 21.46
N VAL A 110 -4.65 12.02 20.25
CA VAL A 110 -3.74 11.81 19.13
C VAL A 110 -3.40 13.13 18.45
N ASP A 111 -2.20 13.23 17.88
CA ASP A 111 -1.75 14.42 17.14
C ASP A 111 -2.24 14.37 15.67
N GLY A 112 -2.39 13.17 15.12
CA GLY A 112 -2.90 12.96 13.77
C GLY A 112 -3.49 11.56 13.61
N ILE A 113 -4.21 11.35 12.51
CA ILE A 113 -4.91 10.09 12.22
C ILE A 113 -4.60 9.61 10.82
N ILE A 114 -4.27 8.32 10.70
CA ILE A 114 -4.25 7.59 9.43
C ILE A 114 -5.51 6.71 9.39
N ALA A 115 -6.41 7.01 8.46
CA ALA A 115 -7.69 6.32 8.30
C ALA A 115 -7.64 5.42 7.05
N LEU A 116 -7.67 4.09 7.26
CA LEU A 116 -7.49 3.08 6.22
C LEU A 116 -8.84 2.47 5.82
N GLY A 117 -9.28 2.70 4.60
CA GLY A 117 -10.50 2.08 4.05
C GLY A 117 -11.70 3.04 3.97
N VAL A 118 -12.90 2.50 4.13
CA VAL A 118 -14.16 3.19 3.91
C VAL A 118 -14.85 3.47 5.24
N PHE A 119 -15.27 4.72 5.44
CA PHE A 119 -15.87 5.19 6.68
C PHE A 119 -17.25 5.79 6.41
N SER A 120 -18.18 5.59 7.34
CA SER A 120 -19.47 6.30 7.38
C SER A 120 -19.28 7.73 7.89
N GLU A 121 -20.27 8.59 7.65
CA GLU A 121 -20.24 9.98 8.16
C GLU A 121 -20.08 10.04 9.69
N LYS A 122 -20.75 9.15 10.44
CA LYS A 122 -20.62 9.07 11.89
C LYS A 122 -19.20 8.72 12.35
N GLU A 123 -18.54 7.84 11.62
CA GLU A 123 -17.15 7.44 11.90
C GLU A 123 -16.20 8.59 11.57
N ILE A 124 -16.44 9.32 10.49
CA ILE A 124 -15.66 10.52 10.13
C ILE A 124 -15.83 11.60 11.18
N ASP A 125 -17.06 11.86 11.65
CA ASP A 125 -17.31 12.82 12.71
C ASP A 125 -16.61 12.44 14.01
N PHE A 126 -16.57 11.16 14.34
CA PHE A 126 -15.81 10.66 15.48
C PHE A 126 -14.31 10.91 15.30
N LEU A 127 -13.72 10.56 14.14
CA LEU A 127 -12.30 10.83 13.86
C LEU A 127 -11.98 12.32 13.92
N ARG A 128 -12.85 13.17 13.36
CA ARG A 128 -12.74 14.63 13.40
C ARG A 128 -12.77 15.16 14.84
N SER A 129 -13.50 14.53 15.75
CA SER A 129 -13.53 14.91 17.17
C SER A 129 -12.20 14.61 17.89
N LEU A 130 -11.37 13.70 17.37
CA LEU A 130 -10.08 13.35 17.97
C LEU A 130 -8.94 14.22 17.44
N SER A 131 -8.93 14.51 16.13
CA SER A 131 -7.92 15.35 15.49
C SER A 131 -8.44 15.91 14.17
N PHE A 132 -7.99 17.11 13.80
CA PHE A 132 -8.22 17.68 12.45
C PHE A 132 -7.17 17.23 11.43
N ALA A 133 -6.02 16.73 11.88
CA ALA A 133 -4.98 16.20 11.02
C ALA A 133 -5.31 14.72 10.66
N ILE A 134 -6.13 14.53 9.64
CA ILE A 134 -6.56 13.20 9.18
C ILE A 134 -6.10 12.99 7.74
N VAL A 135 -5.47 11.85 7.48
CA VAL A 135 -5.14 11.38 6.13
C VAL A 135 -5.90 10.09 5.85
N PHE A 136 -6.74 10.12 4.84
CA PHE A 136 -7.44 8.92 4.36
C PHE A 136 -6.58 8.15 3.34
N VAL A 137 -6.51 6.84 3.48
CA VAL A 137 -5.73 5.96 2.58
C VAL A 137 -6.66 4.93 1.97
N ASN A 138 -6.69 4.87 0.63
CA ASN A 138 -7.57 3.98 -0.13
C ASN A 138 -9.05 4.09 0.31
N SER A 139 -9.49 5.31 0.60
CA SER A 139 -10.86 5.62 0.94
C SER A 139 -11.64 6.03 -0.30
N ASN A 140 -12.90 5.69 -0.37
CA ASN A 140 -13.83 6.21 -1.39
C ASN A 140 -14.49 7.53 -0.97
N GLN A 141 -13.96 8.19 0.04
CA GLN A 141 -14.43 9.51 0.44
C GLN A 141 -14.08 10.52 -0.64
N HIS A 142 -15.08 11.15 -1.21
CA HIS A 142 -14.93 12.27 -2.16
C HIS A 142 -14.90 13.62 -1.43
N ASN A 143 -14.66 13.60 -0.12
CA ASN A 143 -14.62 14.81 0.67
C ASN A 143 -13.27 15.48 0.55
N TYR A 144 -13.23 16.65 -0.07
CA TYR A 144 -12.02 17.47 -0.25
C TYR A 144 -11.55 18.18 1.03
N GLU A 145 -12.19 17.97 2.16
CA GLU A 145 -11.82 18.55 3.45
C GLU A 145 -10.57 17.91 4.07
N PHE A 146 -10.20 16.70 3.63
CA PHE A 146 -9.09 15.94 4.20
C PHE A 146 -8.07 15.55 3.14
N ASP A 147 -6.84 15.41 3.56
CA ASP A 147 -5.79 14.83 2.73
C ASP A 147 -6.09 13.37 2.44
N GLN A 148 -5.82 12.95 1.19
CA GLN A 148 -6.08 11.59 0.74
C GLN A 148 -4.90 11.03 -0.03
N VAL A 149 -4.57 9.77 0.24
CA VAL A 149 -3.62 8.98 -0.54
C VAL A 149 -4.40 7.84 -1.19
N GLN A 150 -4.47 7.85 -2.51
CA GLN A 150 -5.21 6.85 -3.27
C GLN A 150 -4.33 6.16 -4.30
N VAL A 151 -4.60 4.89 -4.55
CA VAL A 151 -4.03 4.16 -5.68
C VAL A 151 -4.82 4.51 -6.93
N ASP A 152 -4.12 4.90 -8.00
CA ASP A 152 -4.74 5.08 -9.32
C ASP A 152 -5.06 3.71 -9.95
N PHE A 153 -6.16 3.14 -9.47
CA PHE A 153 -6.63 1.84 -9.94
C PHE A 153 -7.03 1.86 -11.43
N ASP A 154 -7.57 2.96 -11.93
CA ASP A 154 -7.99 3.06 -13.33
C ASP A 154 -6.79 2.93 -14.26
N ARG A 155 -5.73 3.69 -14.00
CA ARG A 155 -4.48 3.62 -14.75
C ARG A 155 -3.79 2.25 -14.62
N GLY A 156 -3.74 1.71 -13.40
CA GLY A 156 -3.16 0.39 -13.16
C GLY A 156 -3.87 -0.71 -13.95
N GLN A 157 -5.19 -0.67 -14.01
CA GLN A 157 -5.98 -1.66 -14.75
C GLN A 157 -5.85 -1.49 -16.26
N GLU A 158 -5.79 -0.25 -16.75
CA GLU A 158 -5.56 0.03 -18.16
C GLU A 158 -4.18 -0.51 -18.61
N GLN A 159 -3.15 -0.29 -17.80
CA GLN A 159 -1.81 -0.84 -18.05
C GLN A 159 -1.80 -2.38 -18.04
N MET A 160 -2.48 -2.99 -17.08
CA MET A 160 -2.57 -4.46 -16.96
C MET A 160 -3.30 -5.08 -18.16
N VAL A 161 -4.46 -4.54 -18.52
CA VAL A 161 -5.22 -5.00 -19.69
C VAL A 161 -4.40 -4.82 -20.97
N SER A 162 -3.77 -3.66 -21.17
CA SER A 162 -2.91 -3.42 -22.34
C SER A 162 -1.71 -4.36 -22.36
N TYR A 163 -1.08 -4.64 -21.24
CA TYR A 163 0.01 -5.60 -21.16
C TYR A 163 -0.43 -7.00 -21.62
N LEU A 164 -1.55 -7.47 -21.14
CA LEU A 164 -2.05 -8.81 -21.46
C LEU A 164 -2.49 -8.93 -22.92
N LEU A 165 -3.23 -7.96 -23.43
CA LEU A 165 -3.77 -8.02 -24.80
C LEU A 165 -2.74 -7.62 -25.86
N ASP A 166 -2.00 -6.52 -25.63
CA ASP A 166 -1.14 -5.94 -26.65
C ASP A 166 0.27 -6.53 -26.65
N GLN A 167 0.83 -6.83 -25.45
CA GLN A 167 2.20 -7.37 -25.34
C GLN A 167 2.21 -8.91 -25.25
N LYS A 168 1.37 -9.49 -24.39
CA LYS A 168 1.26 -10.96 -24.27
C LYS A 168 0.40 -11.59 -25.35
N ARG A 169 -0.40 -10.79 -26.05
CA ARG A 169 -1.23 -11.20 -27.18
C ARG A 169 -2.29 -12.24 -26.85
N TYR A 170 -2.79 -12.23 -25.61
CA TYR A 170 -3.95 -13.03 -25.28
C TYR A 170 -5.17 -12.56 -26.08
N THR A 171 -5.97 -13.50 -26.54
CA THR A 171 -7.14 -13.23 -27.42
C THR A 171 -8.39 -12.87 -26.62
N GLY A 172 -8.44 -13.22 -25.33
CA GLY A 172 -9.54 -12.90 -24.44
C GLY A 172 -9.12 -12.79 -22.99
N LEU A 173 -9.74 -11.84 -22.29
CA LEU A 173 -9.57 -11.66 -20.85
C LEU A 173 -10.86 -11.96 -20.11
N GLY A 174 -10.75 -12.73 -19.04
CA GLY A 174 -11.80 -12.95 -18.05
C GLY A 174 -11.53 -12.23 -16.75
N TYR A 175 -12.49 -12.28 -15.88
CA TYR A 175 -12.41 -11.75 -14.52
C TYR A 175 -13.02 -12.73 -13.52
N ILE A 176 -12.28 -13.08 -12.48
CA ILE A 176 -12.81 -13.80 -11.34
C ILE A 176 -12.59 -12.90 -10.11
N GLY A 177 -13.65 -12.50 -9.43
CA GLY A 177 -13.52 -11.58 -8.32
C GLY A 177 -14.75 -11.52 -7.46
N GLY A 178 -14.62 -10.72 -6.41
CA GLY A 178 -15.67 -10.57 -5.44
C GLY A 178 -16.11 -9.13 -5.26
N ILE A 179 -17.35 -9.00 -4.81
CA ILE A 179 -17.92 -7.77 -4.27
C ILE A 179 -18.17 -8.03 -2.79
N TYR A 180 -17.65 -7.16 -1.95
CA TYR A 180 -17.97 -7.15 -0.54
C TYR A 180 -18.99 -6.04 -0.26
N ASP A 181 -20.16 -6.41 0.23
CA ASP A 181 -21.19 -5.48 0.70
C ASP A 181 -20.94 -5.20 2.19
N GLY A 182 -20.25 -4.12 2.49
CA GLY A 182 -20.00 -3.65 3.86
C GLY A 182 -20.99 -2.59 4.29
N ALA A 183 -21.07 -2.33 5.58
CA ALA A 183 -21.93 -1.29 6.15
C ALA A 183 -21.66 0.12 5.56
N ASN A 184 -20.44 0.35 5.09
CA ASN A 184 -19.98 1.65 4.57
C ASN A 184 -19.83 1.67 3.04
N GLY A 185 -20.35 0.66 2.33
CA GLY A 185 -20.32 0.61 0.86
C GLY A 185 -19.80 -0.68 0.27
N ARG A 186 -19.82 -0.74 -1.05
CA ARG A 186 -19.40 -1.90 -1.84
C ARG A 186 -17.93 -1.81 -2.22
N ILE A 187 -17.18 -2.85 -1.92
CA ILE A 187 -15.78 -2.99 -2.30
C ILE A 187 -15.67 -3.92 -3.51
N GLY A 188 -14.78 -3.61 -4.46
CA GLY A 188 -14.57 -4.40 -5.67
C GLY A 188 -15.35 -3.92 -6.88
N THR A 189 -16.46 -3.21 -6.70
CA THR A 189 -17.31 -2.71 -7.80
C THR A 189 -16.57 -1.78 -8.74
N HIS A 190 -15.74 -0.87 -8.21
CA HIS A 190 -15.00 0.10 -9.04
C HIS A 190 -13.99 -0.60 -9.97
N ARG A 191 -13.22 -1.58 -9.45
CA ARG A 191 -12.27 -2.36 -10.26
C ARG A 191 -12.97 -3.14 -11.36
N LEU A 192 -14.06 -3.84 -11.00
CA LEU A 192 -14.87 -4.59 -11.96
C LEU A 192 -15.40 -3.67 -13.08
N ALA A 193 -15.98 -2.53 -12.71
CA ALA A 193 -16.53 -1.56 -13.66
C ALA A 193 -15.44 -0.96 -14.58
N ALA A 194 -14.24 -0.70 -14.05
CA ALA A 194 -13.13 -0.16 -14.82
C ALA A 194 -12.62 -1.19 -15.85
N ILE A 195 -12.38 -2.44 -15.45
CA ILE A 195 -11.94 -3.51 -16.37
C ILE A 195 -12.99 -3.72 -17.47
N ARG A 196 -14.26 -3.82 -17.09
CA ARG A 196 -15.36 -3.95 -18.04
C ARG A 196 -15.35 -2.80 -19.06
N ARG A 197 -15.31 -1.55 -18.59
CA ARG A 197 -15.29 -0.36 -19.45
C ARG A 197 -14.10 -0.35 -20.43
N ILE A 198 -12.91 -0.78 -19.97
CA ILE A 198 -11.71 -0.87 -20.82
C ILE A 198 -11.91 -1.91 -21.92
N LEU A 199 -12.43 -3.08 -21.58
CA LEU A 199 -12.69 -4.16 -22.56
C LEU A 199 -13.83 -3.81 -23.51
N GLU A 200 -14.90 -3.15 -23.04
CA GLU A 200 -15.99 -2.66 -23.90
C GLU A 200 -15.47 -1.64 -24.95
N LYS A 201 -14.62 -0.70 -24.54
CA LYS A 201 -13.98 0.26 -25.46
C LYS A 201 -13.12 -0.42 -26.52
N ARG A 202 -12.54 -1.58 -26.22
CA ARG A 202 -11.72 -2.39 -27.13
C ARG A 202 -12.54 -3.37 -27.97
N GLY A 203 -13.84 -3.51 -27.73
CA GLY A 203 -14.69 -4.50 -28.37
C GLY A 203 -14.35 -5.95 -27.97
N GLN A 204 -13.72 -6.14 -26.78
CA GLN A 204 -13.21 -7.42 -26.29
C GLN A 204 -13.89 -7.88 -24.99
N TYR A 205 -14.98 -7.24 -24.60
CA TYR A 205 -15.75 -7.63 -23.42
C TYR A 205 -16.68 -8.81 -23.75
N ASP A 206 -16.48 -9.94 -23.08
CA ASP A 206 -17.40 -11.08 -23.09
C ASP A 206 -17.95 -11.29 -21.66
N PRO A 207 -19.24 -11.04 -21.42
CA PRO A 207 -19.83 -11.17 -20.09
C PRO A 207 -19.79 -12.60 -19.54
N ARG A 208 -19.64 -13.63 -20.39
CA ARG A 208 -19.59 -15.04 -19.98
C ARG A 208 -18.30 -15.37 -19.23
N THR A 209 -17.22 -14.59 -19.46
CA THR A 209 -15.92 -14.78 -18.83
C THR A 209 -15.76 -13.99 -17.53
N PHE A 210 -16.83 -13.34 -17.05
CA PHE A 210 -16.84 -12.52 -15.83
C PHE A 210 -17.61 -13.24 -14.73
N HIS A 211 -16.87 -13.77 -13.75
CA HIS A 211 -17.42 -14.53 -12.62
C HIS A 211 -17.25 -13.71 -11.34
N VAL A 212 -18.38 -13.31 -10.74
CA VAL A 212 -18.38 -12.39 -9.58
C VAL A 212 -19.27 -12.96 -8.48
N TRP A 213 -18.70 -13.01 -7.26
CA TRP A 213 -19.40 -13.41 -6.03
C TRP A 213 -18.84 -12.66 -4.84
N GLU A 214 -18.82 -13.26 -3.66
CA GLU A 214 -18.19 -12.67 -2.47
C GLU A 214 -16.67 -12.71 -2.54
N ILE A 215 -15.99 -11.80 -1.81
CA ILE A 215 -14.54 -11.82 -1.67
C ILE A 215 -14.15 -12.85 -0.62
N SER A 216 -13.79 -14.05 -1.04
CA SER A 216 -13.26 -15.11 -0.19
C SER A 216 -12.45 -16.11 -1.01
N ARG A 217 -11.63 -16.91 -0.32
CA ARG A 217 -10.89 -18.02 -0.93
C ARG A 217 -11.84 -19.08 -1.51
N GLU A 218 -12.88 -19.42 -0.76
CA GLU A 218 -13.90 -20.40 -1.15
C GLU A 218 -14.63 -19.95 -2.41
N SER A 219 -14.97 -18.65 -2.51
CA SER A 219 -15.56 -18.06 -3.70
C SER A 219 -14.62 -18.15 -4.90
N GLY A 220 -13.33 -17.84 -4.73
CA GLY A 220 -12.33 -17.96 -5.79
C GLY A 220 -12.27 -19.37 -6.38
N TYR A 221 -12.20 -20.37 -5.50
CA TYR A 221 -12.22 -21.77 -5.89
C TYR A 221 -13.51 -22.16 -6.63
N ALA A 222 -14.68 -21.81 -6.06
CA ALA A 222 -15.98 -22.17 -6.63
C ALA A 222 -16.22 -21.53 -8.00
N LEU A 223 -15.86 -20.24 -8.15
CA LEU A 223 -16.00 -19.52 -9.41
C LEU A 223 -15.06 -20.04 -10.51
N ALA A 224 -13.79 -20.33 -10.15
CA ALA A 224 -12.84 -20.94 -11.09
C ALA A 224 -13.30 -22.32 -11.54
N LYS A 225 -13.79 -23.14 -10.60
CA LYS A 225 -14.36 -24.46 -10.89
C LYS A 225 -15.51 -24.33 -11.87
N LYS A 226 -16.47 -23.46 -11.58
CA LYS A 226 -17.62 -23.23 -12.45
C LYS A 226 -17.21 -22.73 -13.83
N ALA A 227 -16.26 -21.79 -13.91
CA ALA A 227 -15.78 -21.27 -15.18
C ALA A 227 -15.19 -22.36 -16.10
N VAL A 228 -14.49 -23.35 -15.51
CA VAL A 228 -13.94 -24.51 -16.23
C VAL A 228 -15.06 -25.44 -16.67
N GLU A 229 -16.01 -25.80 -15.80
CA GLU A 229 -17.13 -26.68 -16.08
C GLU A 229 -18.06 -26.13 -17.18
N ASP A 230 -18.31 -24.81 -17.12
CA ASP A 230 -19.17 -24.10 -18.08
C ASP A 230 -18.42 -23.73 -19.39
N HIS A 231 -17.13 -24.04 -19.51
CA HIS A 231 -16.27 -23.64 -20.63
C HIS A 231 -16.27 -22.14 -20.91
N THR A 232 -16.29 -21.34 -19.82
CA THR A 232 -16.28 -19.88 -19.86
C THR A 232 -15.00 -19.26 -19.32
N LEU A 233 -13.98 -20.09 -19.04
CA LEU A 233 -12.67 -19.60 -18.63
C LEU A 233 -11.96 -18.96 -19.83
N ALA A 234 -11.57 -17.69 -19.69
CA ALA A 234 -10.80 -17.00 -20.73
C ALA A 234 -9.33 -17.46 -20.74
N GLU A 235 -8.64 -17.17 -21.84
CA GLU A 235 -7.21 -17.50 -22.01
C GLU A 235 -6.33 -16.85 -20.91
N ALA A 236 -6.67 -15.63 -20.48
CA ALA A 236 -6.09 -14.99 -19.31
C ALA A 236 -7.20 -14.45 -18.40
N VAL A 237 -6.98 -14.56 -17.09
CA VAL A 237 -7.97 -14.17 -16.09
C VAL A 237 -7.38 -13.16 -15.13
N LEU A 238 -8.10 -12.07 -14.93
CA LEU A 238 -7.79 -11.07 -13.92
C LEU A 238 -8.48 -11.44 -12.62
N LEU A 239 -7.73 -11.44 -11.52
CA LEU A 239 -8.24 -11.80 -10.21
C LEU A 239 -8.51 -10.52 -9.37
N GLY A 240 -9.68 -10.47 -8.74
CA GLY A 240 -10.15 -9.27 -8.04
C GLY A 240 -9.46 -8.99 -6.70
N SER A 241 -8.85 -10.00 -6.07
CA SER A 241 -8.11 -9.87 -4.80
C SER A 241 -7.20 -11.06 -4.57
N ASP A 242 -6.25 -10.91 -3.65
CA ASP A 242 -5.33 -11.98 -3.23
C ASP A 242 -6.09 -13.17 -2.65
N GLU A 243 -7.14 -12.93 -1.86
CA GLU A 243 -7.97 -13.97 -1.26
C GLU A 243 -8.67 -14.84 -2.33
N VAL A 244 -9.18 -14.19 -3.39
CA VAL A 244 -9.78 -14.91 -4.54
C VAL A 244 -8.70 -15.66 -5.32
N ALA A 245 -7.50 -15.07 -5.47
CA ALA A 245 -6.38 -15.69 -6.15
C ALA A 245 -5.90 -16.96 -5.45
N GLU A 246 -5.81 -16.96 -4.12
CA GLU A 246 -5.45 -18.16 -3.35
C GLU A 246 -6.41 -19.32 -3.57
N GLY A 247 -7.71 -19.03 -3.72
CA GLY A 247 -8.73 -20.02 -4.02
C GLY A 247 -8.59 -20.60 -5.42
N GLU A 248 -8.34 -19.74 -6.40
CA GLU A 248 -8.20 -20.13 -7.81
C GLU A 248 -6.92 -20.95 -8.04
N ILE A 249 -5.76 -20.50 -7.52
CA ILE A 249 -4.48 -21.20 -7.63
C ILE A 249 -4.56 -22.59 -6.99
N GLY A 250 -5.27 -22.75 -5.88
CA GLY A 250 -5.49 -24.04 -5.23
C GLY A 250 -6.16 -25.07 -6.12
N ARG A 251 -6.89 -24.63 -7.15
CA ARG A 251 -7.50 -25.52 -8.15
C ARG A 251 -6.57 -25.87 -9.31
N ALA A 252 -5.67 -24.98 -9.70
CA ALA A 252 -4.74 -25.23 -10.81
C ALA A 252 -3.77 -26.39 -10.53
N HIS A 253 -3.73 -26.89 -9.30
CA HIS A 253 -2.88 -28.00 -8.86
C HIS A 253 -3.66 -29.30 -8.55
N VAL A 254 -4.93 -29.38 -8.86
CA VAL A 254 -5.78 -30.58 -8.75
C VAL A 254 -6.33 -30.94 -10.13
#